data_dd4345d826465861e750a3e01f25a5ca
#
_entry.id   dd4345d826465861e750a3e01f25a5ca
#
_cell.length_a   1.000
_cell.length_b   1.000
_cell.length_c   1.000
_cell.angle_alpha   90.00
_cell.angle_beta   90.00
_cell.angle_gamma   90.00
#
_symmetry.space_group_name_H-M   'P 1'
#
loop_
_entity.id
_entity.type
_entity.pdbx_description
1 polymer ?
#
loop_
_entity_poly.entity_id
_entity_poly.type
_entity_poly.pdbx_seq_one_letter_code
_entity_poly.pdbx_strand_id
1 'polypeptide(L)'
;LEELLLELHSFLGSVPFREQWTKQVLEELNQPLSDSAYHRAFLAQLERRAETAVRLANEAADLAAVVYDSVPDNNVLPWVETDVRCLEKVLQMLRQQEPDAEKILAPIQEKNQNRGNFPRKKKAMTDLEAFERVKKLREQYTALEKEIAAFLEAVYPYEAGDLVQHAQLMPLLLELEEQLTAEIWQQKVQQNALAFDDAERMALELLAELSPEGTIQPSALAKELQAYYQLIMIDEYQDSNNKQDDIFKLLSRNCIEPETG
;
A
#
# COMPACT_ATOMS: atom_id res chain seq x y z
N LEU A 1 22.25 3.95 13.58
CA LEU A 1 21.83 5.35 13.40
C LEU A 1 22.42 5.96 12.12
N GLU A 2 23.72 5.79 11.86
CA GLU A 2 24.40 6.29 10.66
C GLU A 2 23.74 5.75 9.37
N GLU A 3 23.55 4.44 9.27
CA GLU A 3 22.91 3.78 8.13
C GLU A 3 21.48 4.30 7.91
N LEU A 4 20.68 4.39 8.99
CA LEU A 4 19.32 4.94 8.94
C LEU A 4 19.30 6.40 8.46
N LEU A 5 20.27 7.21 8.89
CA LEU A 5 20.38 8.61 8.50
C LEU A 5 20.72 8.73 7.00
N LEU A 6 21.62 7.88 6.50
CA LEU A 6 21.99 7.84 5.08
C LEU A 6 20.84 7.36 4.20
N GLU A 7 20.07 6.37 4.64
CA GLU A 7 18.85 5.92 3.95
C GLU A 7 17.80 7.02 3.91
N LEU A 8 17.58 7.71 5.05
CA LEU A 8 16.65 8.84 5.12
C LEU A 8 17.10 9.99 4.21
N HIS A 9 18.41 10.32 4.20
CA HIS A 9 18.97 11.33 3.31
C HIS A 9 18.76 10.99 1.83
N SER A 10 19.03 9.74 1.45
CA SER A 10 18.81 9.23 0.10
C SER A 10 17.33 9.30 -0.30
N PHE A 11 16.44 8.89 0.60
CA PHE A 11 15.00 8.94 0.38
C PHE A 11 14.51 10.39 0.22
N LEU A 12 14.86 11.28 1.17
CA LEU A 12 14.44 12.69 1.13
C LEU A 12 15.03 13.44 -0.08
N GLY A 13 16.21 13.03 -0.55
CA GLY A 13 16.77 13.51 -1.80
C GLY A 13 15.91 13.20 -3.01
N SER A 14 15.06 12.19 -2.98
CA SER A 14 14.12 11.85 -4.05
C SER A 14 12.76 12.54 -3.94
N VAL A 15 12.46 13.19 -2.82
CA VAL A 15 11.15 13.80 -2.55
C VAL A 15 11.12 15.25 -3.05
N PRO A 16 10.24 15.62 -4.01
CA PRO A 16 10.00 17.01 -4.38
C PRO A 16 9.40 17.79 -3.20
N PHE A 17 9.78 19.05 -3.05
CA PHE A 17 9.27 19.92 -1.99
C PHE A 17 9.41 19.32 -0.58
N ARG A 18 10.58 18.79 -0.31
CA ARG A 18 10.96 18.08 0.90
C ARG A 18 10.45 18.74 2.20
N GLU A 19 10.60 20.05 2.35
CA GLU A 19 10.17 20.79 3.56
C GLU A 19 8.67 20.64 3.81
N GLN A 20 7.86 20.70 2.75
CA GLN A 20 6.42 20.54 2.87
C GLN A 20 6.04 19.11 3.17
N TRP A 21 6.69 18.16 2.50
CA TRP A 21 6.47 16.73 2.75
C TRP A 21 6.82 16.36 4.20
N THR A 22 7.97 16.81 4.72
CA THR A 22 8.36 16.56 6.12
C THR A 22 7.38 17.17 7.11
N LYS A 23 6.87 18.37 6.82
CA LYS A 23 5.84 19.00 7.65
C LYS A 23 4.54 18.18 7.67
N GLN A 24 4.07 17.72 6.53
CA GLN A 24 2.87 16.86 6.44
C GLN A 24 3.07 15.55 7.21
N VAL A 25 4.22 14.88 7.06
CA VAL A 25 4.53 13.65 7.80
C VAL A 25 4.54 13.88 9.31
N LEU A 26 5.13 14.99 9.78
CA LEU A 26 5.13 15.32 11.21
C LEU A 26 3.71 15.64 11.73
N GLU A 27 2.87 16.30 10.93
CA GLU A 27 1.47 16.55 11.27
C GLU A 27 0.68 15.22 11.33
N GLU A 28 0.89 14.31 10.39
CA GLU A 28 0.26 12.98 10.38
C GLU A 28 0.72 12.09 11.55
N LEU A 29 2.01 12.11 11.90
CA LEU A 29 2.54 11.36 13.05
C LEU A 29 2.00 11.82 14.40
N ASN A 30 1.56 13.08 14.50
CA ASN A 30 0.92 13.61 15.70
C ASN A 30 -0.59 13.36 15.77
N GLN A 31 -1.20 12.81 14.71
CA GLN A 31 -2.61 12.41 14.72
C GLN A 31 -2.79 11.01 15.33
N PRO A 32 -3.97 10.70 15.87
CA PRO A 32 -4.32 9.32 16.22
C PRO A 32 -4.11 8.41 14.99
N LEU A 33 -3.61 7.19 15.22
CA LEU A 33 -3.35 6.24 14.13
C LEU A 33 -4.59 6.02 13.25
N SER A 34 -5.79 5.99 13.86
CA SER A 34 -7.07 5.86 13.15
C SER A 34 -7.31 6.93 12.08
N ASP A 35 -6.73 8.12 12.27
CA ASP A 35 -6.95 9.29 11.42
C ASP A 35 -5.85 9.47 10.37
N SER A 36 -4.79 8.65 10.44
CA SER A 36 -3.67 8.74 9.50
C SER A 36 -4.05 8.23 8.11
N ALA A 37 -3.51 8.85 7.06
CA ALA A 37 -3.67 8.40 5.67
C ALA A 37 -3.12 6.98 5.48
N TYR A 38 -2.02 6.66 6.16
CA TYR A 38 -1.42 5.33 6.15
C TYR A 38 -2.39 4.25 6.68
N HIS A 39 -3.04 4.51 7.82
CA HIS A 39 -3.99 3.57 8.41
C HIS A 39 -5.20 3.35 7.50
N ARG A 40 -5.74 4.43 6.91
CA ARG A 40 -6.84 4.32 5.94
C ARG A 40 -6.46 3.52 4.70
N ALA A 41 -5.29 3.79 4.12
CA ALA A 41 -4.79 3.04 2.96
C ALA A 41 -4.56 1.55 3.29
N PHE A 42 -4.03 1.27 4.48
CA PHE A 42 -3.82 -0.07 4.99
C PHE A 42 -5.15 -0.84 5.15
N LEU A 43 -6.15 -0.24 5.81
CA LEU A 43 -7.47 -0.85 5.95
C LEU A 43 -8.16 -1.09 4.61
N ALA A 44 -8.08 -0.13 3.69
CA ALA A 44 -8.63 -0.28 2.34
C ALA A 44 -7.96 -1.43 1.56
N GLN A 45 -6.68 -1.69 1.80
CA GLN A 45 -5.98 -2.82 1.21
C GLN A 45 -6.44 -4.16 1.80
N LEU A 46 -6.65 -4.23 3.13
CA LEU A 46 -7.21 -5.42 3.78
C LEU A 46 -8.64 -5.68 3.34
N GLU A 47 -9.46 -4.63 3.24
CA GLU A 47 -10.84 -4.73 2.77
C GLU A 47 -10.91 -5.32 1.35
N ARG A 48 -10.12 -4.82 0.40
CA ARG A 48 -10.04 -5.37 -0.97
C ARG A 48 -9.65 -6.85 -1.00
N ARG A 49 -8.72 -7.28 -0.13
CA ARG A 49 -8.36 -8.70 -0.01
C ARG A 49 -9.50 -9.53 0.56
N ALA A 50 -10.18 -9.03 1.59
CA ALA A 50 -11.32 -9.70 2.19
C ALA A 50 -12.50 -9.82 1.19
N GLU A 51 -12.80 -8.77 0.43
CA GLU A 51 -13.81 -8.80 -0.65
C GLU A 51 -13.49 -9.88 -1.70
N THR A 52 -12.21 -9.94 -2.11
CA THR A 52 -11.76 -10.95 -3.06
C THR A 52 -11.90 -12.35 -2.47
N ALA A 53 -11.54 -12.54 -1.21
CA ALA A 53 -11.67 -13.82 -0.52
C ALA A 53 -13.13 -14.24 -0.37
N VAL A 54 -14.04 -13.32 -0.01
CA VAL A 54 -15.50 -13.58 0.07
C VAL A 54 -16.05 -13.98 -1.29
N ARG A 55 -15.70 -13.27 -2.36
CA ARG A 55 -16.14 -13.61 -3.71
C ARG A 55 -15.70 -15.00 -4.15
N LEU A 56 -14.43 -15.36 -3.92
CA LEU A 56 -13.90 -16.70 -4.25
C LEU A 56 -14.55 -17.80 -3.39
N ALA A 57 -14.82 -17.51 -2.13
CA ALA A 57 -15.48 -18.46 -1.22
C ALA A 57 -16.95 -18.69 -1.63
N ASN A 58 -17.67 -17.65 -2.05
CA ASN A 58 -19.04 -17.80 -2.59
C ASN A 58 -19.05 -18.61 -3.91
N GLU A 59 -18.12 -18.34 -4.84
CA GLU A 59 -17.98 -19.17 -6.05
C GLU A 59 -17.69 -20.63 -5.69
N ALA A 60 -16.88 -20.88 -4.68
CA ALA A 60 -16.60 -22.22 -4.19
C ALA A 60 -17.85 -22.87 -3.55
N ALA A 61 -18.70 -22.10 -2.86
CA ALA A 61 -19.94 -22.59 -2.26
C ALA A 61 -20.97 -23.00 -3.33
N ASP A 62 -21.13 -22.20 -4.39
CA ASP A 62 -22.00 -22.52 -5.52
C ASP A 62 -21.58 -23.85 -6.18
N LEU A 63 -20.28 -24.04 -6.43
CA LEU A 63 -19.75 -25.30 -6.97
C LEU A 63 -19.88 -26.45 -5.96
N ALA A 64 -19.70 -26.19 -4.66
CA ALA A 64 -19.87 -27.20 -3.63
C ALA A 64 -21.32 -27.67 -3.49
N ALA A 65 -22.28 -26.81 -3.77
CA ALA A 65 -23.71 -27.19 -3.85
C ALA A 65 -23.97 -28.26 -4.95
N VAL A 66 -23.37 -28.08 -6.12
CA VAL A 66 -23.43 -29.07 -7.21
C VAL A 66 -22.84 -30.42 -6.79
N VAL A 67 -21.69 -30.37 -6.09
CA VAL A 67 -21.04 -31.59 -5.55
C VAL A 67 -21.92 -32.25 -4.47
N TYR A 68 -22.55 -31.44 -3.60
CA TYR A 68 -23.42 -31.91 -2.52
C TYR A 68 -24.70 -32.61 -3.08
N ASP A 69 -25.32 -32.01 -4.09
CA ASP A 69 -26.52 -32.60 -4.74
C ASP A 69 -26.21 -33.96 -5.35
N SER A 70 -25.00 -34.18 -5.84
CA SER A 70 -24.59 -35.47 -6.40
C SER A 70 -24.28 -36.54 -5.32
N VAL A 71 -23.87 -36.12 -4.11
CA VAL A 71 -23.52 -37.00 -2.97
C VAL A 71 -23.91 -36.30 -1.66
N PRO A 72 -25.16 -36.42 -1.18
CA PRO A 72 -25.68 -35.70 0.01
C PRO A 72 -24.89 -35.93 1.31
N ASP A 73 -24.19 -37.05 1.46
CA ASP A 73 -23.31 -37.34 2.63
C ASP A 73 -21.94 -36.64 2.55
N ASN A 74 -21.75 -35.80 1.56
CA ASN A 74 -20.50 -35.08 1.40
C ASN A 74 -20.54 -33.74 2.15
N ASN A 75 -19.64 -33.55 3.11
CA ASN A 75 -19.57 -32.36 3.94
C ASN A 75 -18.84 -31.18 3.26
N VAL A 76 -18.66 -31.19 1.92
CA VAL A 76 -17.94 -30.11 1.21
C VAL A 76 -18.71 -28.79 1.30
N LEU A 77 -19.99 -28.79 1.02
CA LEU A 77 -20.82 -27.58 1.08
C LEU A 77 -20.86 -26.96 2.50
N PRO A 78 -21.27 -27.67 3.56
CA PRO A 78 -21.27 -27.11 4.91
C PRO A 78 -19.89 -26.62 5.36
N TRP A 79 -18.83 -27.26 4.85
CA TRP A 79 -17.45 -26.89 5.14
C TRP A 79 -17.07 -25.56 4.49
N VAL A 80 -17.40 -25.33 3.21
CA VAL A 80 -17.17 -24.09 2.48
C VAL A 80 -18.06 -22.95 3.00
N GLU A 81 -19.34 -23.23 3.32
CA GLU A 81 -20.25 -22.24 3.92
C GLU A 81 -19.71 -21.69 5.26
N THR A 82 -18.98 -22.50 6.01
CA THR A 82 -18.31 -22.05 7.24
C THR A 82 -17.21 -21.04 6.93
N ASP A 83 -16.48 -21.21 5.81
CA ASP A 83 -15.49 -20.26 5.34
C ASP A 83 -16.14 -18.96 4.88
N VAL A 84 -17.22 -19.04 4.09
CA VAL A 84 -17.98 -17.87 3.64
C VAL A 84 -18.40 -17.03 4.82
N ARG A 85 -19.08 -17.62 5.82
CA ARG A 85 -19.53 -16.91 7.03
C ARG A 85 -18.38 -16.26 7.81
N CYS A 86 -17.24 -16.95 7.90
CA CYS A 86 -16.05 -16.41 8.56
C CYS A 86 -15.52 -15.18 7.80
N LEU A 87 -15.34 -15.27 6.48
CA LEU A 87 -14.80 -14.21 5.65
C LEU A 87 -15.75 -13.00 5.56
N GLU A 88 -17.06 -13.23 5.47
CA GLU A 88 -18.07 -12.16 5.52
C GLU A 88 -18.02 -11.41 6.85
N LYS A 89 -17.84 -12.12 7.98
CA LYS A 89 -17.70 -11.49 9.29
C LYS A 89 -16.42 -10.68 9.39
N VAL A 90 -15.30 -11.18 8.85
CA VAL A 90 -14.03 -10.44 8.76
C VAL A 90 -14.22 -9.16 7.96
N LEU A 91 -14.83 -9.25 6.77
CA LEU A 91 -15.09 -8.09 5.91
C LEU A 91 -16.00 -7.06 6.60
N GLN A 92 -17.07 -7.52 7.28
CA GLN A 92 -17.96 -6.64 8.03
C GLN A 92 -17.22 -5.89 9.16
N MET A 93 -16.28 -6.55 9.83
CA MET A 93 -15.50 -5.92 10.90
C MET A 93 -14.47 -4.92 10.36
N LEU A 94 -13.82 -5.21 9.21
CA LEU A 94 -12.91 -4.29 8.54
C LEU A 94 -13.61 -2.99 8.09
N ARG A 95 -14.91 -3.03 7.81
CA ARG A 95 -15.74 -1.87 7.43
C ARG A 95 -16.24 -1.02 8.59
N GLN A 96 -15.90 -1.36 9.83
CA GLN A 96 -16.23 -0.53 10.99
C GLN A 96 -15.36 0.72 11.03
N GLN A 97 -15.83 1.77 11.68
CA GLN A 97 -15.08 3.02 11.82
C GLN A 97 -13.75 2.83 12.56
N GLU A 98 -13.74 1.97 13.58
CA GLU A 98 -12.56 1.62 14.36
C GLU A 98 -12.43 0.08 14.39
N PRO A 99 -11.80 -0.52 13.37
CA PRO A 99 -11.62 -1.95 13.31
C PRO A 99 -10.60 -2.41 14.36
N ASP A 100 -11.00 -3.39 15.15
CA ASP A 100 -10.20 -4.01 16.20
C ASP A 100 -9.59 -5.31 15.66
N ALA A 101 -8.27 -5.40 15.58
CA ALA A 101 -7.59 -6.55 15.02
C ALA A 101 -7.84 -7.84 15.76
N GLU A 102 -7.89 -7.82 17.09
CA GLU A 102 -8.17 -9.03 17.87
C GLU A 102 -9.57 -9.56 17.54
N LYS A 103 -10.56 -8.65 17.44
CA LYS A 103 -11.92 -9.03 17.05
C LYS A 103 -12.00 -9.53 15.61
N ILE A 104 -11.22 -8.95 14.68
CA ILE A 104 -11.17 -9.41 13.28
C ILE A 104 -10.49 -10.77 13.19
N LEU A 105 -9.45 -11.03 13.97
CA LEU A 105 -8.75 -12.32 13.99
C LEU A 105 -9.54 -13.44 14.68
N ALA A 106 -10.38 -13.11 15.65
CA ALA A 106 -11.13 -14.09 16.44
C ALA A 106 -11.95 -15.08 15.59
N PRO A 107 -12.75 -14.68 14.58
CA PRO A 107 -13.47 -15.62 13.71
C PRO A 107 -12.57 -16.58 12.94
N ILE A 108 -11.39 -16.09 12.49
CA ILE A 108 -10.40 -16.91 11.78
C ILE A 108 -9.82 -17.96 12.72
N GLN A 109 -9.43 -17.54 13.92
CA GLN A 109 -8.85 -18.41 14.94
C GLN A 109 -9.87 -19.46 15.41
N GLU A 110 -11.10 -19.05 15.73
CA GLU A 110 -12.19 -19.95 16.13
C GLU A 110 -12.48 -21.00 15.06
N LYS A 111 -12.58 -20.57 13.80
CA LYS A 111 -12.76 -21.47 12.67
C LYS A 111 -11.62 -22.48 12.57
N ASN A 112 -10.37 -22.04 12.67
CA ASN A 112 -9.20 -22.90 12.53
C ASN A 112 -9.05 -23.90 13.69
N GLN A 113 -9.45 -23.53 14.91
CA GLN A 113 -9.46 -24.46 16.07
C GLN A 113 -10.53 -25.52 15.96
N ASN A 114 -11.71 -25.17 15.47
CA ASN A 114 -12.87 -26.09 15.41
C ASN A 114 -12.95 -26.89 14.12
N ARG A 115 -12.01 -26.70 13.20
CA ARG A 115 -12.07 -27.25 11.85
C ARG A 115 -11.31 -28.54 11.72
N GLY A 116 -12.00 -29.57 11.23
CA GLY A 116 -11.38 -30.82 10.77
C GLY A 116 -10.66 -30.68 9.42
N ASN A 117 -10.17 -31.80 8.91
CA ASN A 117 -9.57 -31.83 7.56
C ASN A 117 -10.62 -31.60 6.49
N PHE A 118 -10.23 -30.95 5.37
CA PHE A 118 -11.09 -30.82 4.20
C PHE A 118 -11.62 -32.16 3.74
N PRO A 119 -12.92 -32.27 3.39
CA PRO A 119 -13.51 -33.53 2.98
C PRO A 119 -12.76 -34.18 1.83
N ARG A 120 -12.56 -35.49 1.93
CA ARG A 120 -11.88 -36.27 0.89
C ARG A 120 -12.84 -36.59 -0.24
N LYS A 121 -12.31 -36.73 -1.45
CA LYS A 121 -13.00 -37.21 -2.61
C LYS A 121 -13.63 -38.60 -2.33
N LYS A 122 -14.94 -38.75 -2.56
CA LYS A 122 -15.64 -40.01 -2.48
C LYS A 122 -15.72 -40.65 -3.87
N LYS A 123 -15.70 -42.00 -3.95
CA LYS A 123 -15.79 -42.75 -5.20
C LYS A 123 -17.11 -42.52 -5.94
N ALA A 124 -18.18 -42.15 -5.22
CA ALA A 124 -19.52 -41.89 -5.77
C ALA A 124 -19.71 -40.49 -6.34
N MET A 125 -18.67 -39.61 -6.28
CA MET A 125 -18.77 -38.26 -6.87
C MET A 125 -18.87 -38.37 -8.38
N THR A 126 -19.91 -37.80 -8.94
CA THR A 126 -20.13 -37.73 -10.39
C THR A 126 -19.47 -36.51 -11.01
N ASP A 127 -19.41 -35.40 -10.28
CA ASP A 127 -18.77 -34.15 -10.73
C ASP A 127 -17.41 -33.92 -10.06
N LEU A 128 -16.40 -34.56 -10.64
CA LEU A 128 -15.03 -34.45 -10.17
C LEU A 128 -14.40 -33.12 -10.52
N GLU A 129 -14.80 -32.50 -11.61
CA GLU A 129 -14.27 -31.21 -12.05
C GLU A 129 -14.70 -30.10 -11.09
N ALA A 130 -15.99 -30.09 -10.71
CA ALA A 130 -16.49 -29.15 -9.71
C ALA A 130 -15.74 -29.30 -8.37
N PHE A 131 -15.50 -30.53 -7.90
CA PHE A 131 -14.75 -30.77 -6.68
C PHE A 131 -13.30 -30.23 -6.73
N GLU A 132 -12.58 -30.46 -7.83
CA GLU A 132 -11.21 -29.94 -7.99
C GLU A 132 -11.20 -28.41 -8.11
N ARG A 133 -12.21 -27.80 -8.74
CA ARG A 133 -12.37 -26.33 -8.77
C ARG A 133 -12.64 -25.78 -7.38
N VAL A 134 -13.51 -26.37 -6.58
CA VAL A 134 -13.75 -25.99 -5.17
C VAL A 134 -12.42 -26.00 -4.40
N LYS A 135 -11.63 -27.07 -4.56
CA LYS A 135 -10.34 -27.18 -3.88
C LYS A 135 -9.37 -26.05 -4.29
N LYS A 136 -9.28 -25.73 -5.57
CA LYS A 136 -8.42 -24.65 -6.09
C LYS A 136 -8.87 -23.28 -5.59
N LEU A 137 -10.15 -22.97 -5.63
CA LEU A 137 -10.72 -21.72 -5.10
C LEU A 137 -10.44 -21.61 -3.60
N ARG A 138 -10.60 -22.72 -2.87
CA ARG A 138 -10.27 -22.77 -1.45
C ARG A 138 -8.80 -22.42 -1.17
N GLU A 139 -7.87 -22.97 -1.93
CA GLU A 139 -6.43 -22.64 -1.80
C GLU A 139 -6.20 -21.13 -1.98
N GLN A 140 -6.88 -20.50 -2.94
CA GLN A 140 -6.77 -19.07 -3.21
C GLN A 140 -7.34 -18.21 -2.07
N TYR A 141 -8.58 -18.43 -1.64
CA TYR A 141 -9.15 -17.60 -0.57
C TYR A 141 -8.49 -17.87 0.80
N THR A 142 -8.01 -19.09 1.04
CA THR A 142 -7.26 -19.38 2.27
C THR A 142 -5.87 -18.69 2.28
N ALA A 143 -5.25 -18.51 1.13
CA ALA A 143 -4.02 -17.72 1.02
C ALA A 143 -4.30 -16.24 1.39
N LEU A 144 -5.37 -15.65 0.84
CA LEU A 144 -5.78 -14.29 1.19
C LEU A 144 -6.14 -14.14 2.68
N GLU A 145 -6.84 -15.12 3.26
CA GLU A 145 -7.13 -15.14 4.70
C GLU A 145 -5.85 -15.12 5.55
N LYS A 146 -4.85 -15.91 5.16
CA LYS A 146 -3.54 -15.93 5.85
C LYS A 146 -2.80 -14.60 5.69
N GLU A 147 -2.86 -13.98 4.52
CA GLU A 147 -2.29 -12.66 4.31
C GLU A 147 -2.97 -11.62 5.20
N ILE A 148 -4.31 -11.60 5.26
CA ILE A 148 -5.07 -10.70 6.14
C ILE A 148 -4.64 -10.91 7.60
N ALA A 149 -4.57 -12.15 8.06
CA ALA A 149 -4.17 -12.47 9.43
C ALA A 149 -2.72 -12.01 9.72
N ALA A 150 -1.78 -12.32 8.83
CA ALA A 150 -0.37 -11.92 8.97
C ALA A 150 -0.22 -10.38 9.00
N PHE A 151 -0.97 -9.66 8.17
CA PHE A 151 -0.96 -8.21 8.17
C PHE A 151 -1.51 -7.63 9.48
N LEU A 152 -2.62 -8.16 9.98
CA LEU A 152 -3.19 -7.73 11.26
C LEU A 152 -2.26 -8.02 12.44
N GLU A 153 -1.61 -9.18 12.45
CA GLU A 153 -0.63 -9.57 13.47
C GLU A 153 0.64 -8.69 13.42
N ALA A 154 1.08 -8.29 12.23
CA ALA A 154 2.29 -7.47 12.05
C ALA A 154 2.09 -6.00 12.45
N VAL A 155 0.89 -5.44 12.26
CA VAL A 155 0.64 -4.00 12.43
C VAL A 155 0.06 -3.66 13.80
N TYR A 156 -0.72 -4.54 14.38
CA TYR A 156 -1.40 -4.30 15.64
C TYR A 156 -0.60 -4.52 16.94
N PRO A 157 0.58 -5.17 16.95
CA PRO A 157 1.44 -5.17 18.13
C PRO A 157 2.09 -3.81 18.42
N TYR A 158 1.99 -2.83 17.51
CA TYR A 158 2.40 -1.47 17.83
C TYR A 158 1.38 -0.87 18.80
N GLU A 159 1.67 -1.02 20.10
CA GLU A 159 0.95 -0.27 21.13
C GLU A 159 1.01 1.22 20.78
N ALA A 160 -0.04 1.96 21.11
CA ALA A 160 -0.09 3.41 20.89
C ALA A 160 1.16 4.14 21.46
N GLY A 161 1.84 3.53 22.43
CA GLY A 161 3.11 4.00 22.99
C GLY A 161 4.28 3.99 22.02
N ASP A 162 4.38 2.99 21.14
CA ASP A 162 5.48 2.91 20.15
C ASP A 162 5.35 4.00 19.09
N LEU A 163 4.11 4.30 18.67
CA LEU A 163 3.84 5.40 17.74
C LEU A 163 4.17 6.76 18.36
N VAL A 164 3.87 6.96 19.64
CA VAL A 164 4.24 8.18 20.37
C VAL A 164 5.77 8.32 20.42
N GLN A 165 6.51 7.24 20.66
CA GLN A 165 7.98 7.27 20.63
C GLN A 165 8.50 7.59 19.22
N HIS A 166 7.94 7.00 18.16
CA HIS A 166 8.31 7.32 16.79
C HIS A 166 8.01 8.77 16.44
N ALA A 167 6.85 9.30 16.86
CA ALA A 167 6.52 10.72 16.68
C ALA A 167 7.48 11.67 17.40
N GLN A 168 8.03 11.26 18.55
CA GLN A 168 9.05 12.03 19.27
C GLN A 168 10.44 11.94 18.64
N LEU A 169 10.81 10.79 18.07
CA LEU A 169 12.14 10.57 17.49
C LEU A 169 12.26 11.12 16.06
N MET A 170 11.18 11.11 15.29
CA MET A 170 11.20 11.56 13.90
C MET A 170 11.65 13.02 13.72
N PRO A 171 11.20 14.00 14.53
CA PRO A 171 11.68 15.37 14.43
C PRO A 171 13.20 15.48 14.63
N LEU A 172 13.75 14.72 15.59
CA LEU A 172 15.20 14.70 15.86
C LEU A 172 15.97 14.08 14.70
N LEU A 173 15.43 13.05 14.09
CA LEU A 173 16.04 12.39 12.93
C LEU A 173 16.05 13.31 11.71
N LEU A 174 14.95 14.04 11.47
CA LEU A 174 14.84 15.03 10.41
C LEU A 174 15.78 16.22 10.63
N GLU A 175 15.93 16.69 11.87
CA GLU A 175 16.88 17.75 12.21
C GLU A 175 18.32 17.33 11.94
N LEU A 176 18.70 16.10 12.32
CA LEU A 176 20.04 15.54 12.03
C LEU A 176 20.28 15.41 10.52
N GLU A 177 19.26 15.00 9.76
CA GLU A 177 19.33 14.88 8.32
C GLU A 177 19.45 16.25 7.64
N GLU A 178 18.75 17.27 8.14
CA GLU A 178 18.87 18.64 7.65
C GLU A 178 20.30 19.19 7.87
N GLN A 179 20.88 18.95 9.05
CA GLN A 179 22.26 19.31 9.34
C GLN A 179 23.24 18.58 8.40
N LEU A 180 23.05 17.27 8.17
CA LEU A 180 23.86 16.49 7.24
C LEU A 180 23.76 17.05 5.81
N THR A 181 22.56 17.34 5.36
CA THR A 181 22.33 17.93 4.03
C THR A 181 23.01 19.30 3.87
N ALA A 182 22.91 20.15 4.89
CA ALA A 182 23.57 21.46 4.88
C ALA A 182 25.10 21.32 4.82
N GLU A 183 25.68 20.40 5.58
CA GLU A 183 27.12 20.12 5.58
C GLU A 183 27.60 19.61 4.21
N ILE A 184 26.87 18.61 3.64
CA ILE A 184 27.16 18.09 2.30
C ILE A 184 27.08 19.20 1.25
N TRP A 185 26.06 20.05 1.31
CA TRP A 185 25.90 21.17 0.40
C TRP A 185 27.04 22.16 0.51
N GLN A 186 27.46 22.52 1.73
CA GLN A 186 28.58 23.42 1.97
C GLN A 186 29.88 22.85 1.39
N GLN A 187 30.15 21.57 1.54
CA GLN A 187 31.33 20.93 0.96
C GLN A 187 31.28 20.94 -0.58
N LYS A 188 30.11 20.65 -1.18
CA LYS A 188 29.92 20.73 -2.63
C LYS A 188 30.20 22.15 -3.16
N VAL A 189 29.71 23.18 -2.48
CA VAL A 189 29.94 24.59 -2.85
C VAL A 189 31.44 24.93 -2.76
N GLN A 190 32.14 24.53 -1.68
CA GLN A 190 33.58 24.76 -1.53
C GLN A 190 34.41 24.08 -2.62
N GLN A 191 33.98 22.94 -3.09
CA GLN A 191 34.65 22.18 -4.15
C GLN A 191 34.21 22.59 -5.57
N ASN A 192 33.28 23.54 -5.70
CA ASN A 192 32.60 23.87 -6.96
C ASN A 192 32.06 22.61 -7.66
N ALA A 193 31.51 21.64 -6.89
CA ALA A 193 30.99 20.41 -7.37
C ALA A 193 29.43 20.41 -7.32
N LEU A 194 28.81 19.90 -8.35
CA LEU A 194 27.37 19.68 -8.42
C LEU A 194 27.14 18.23 -8.86
N ALA A 195 26.37 17.48 -8.11
CA ALA A 195 25.96 16.14 -8.52
C ALA A 195 24.76 16.22 -9.48
N PHE A 196 24.56 15.20 -10.30
CA PHE A 196 23.39 15.11 -11.19
C PHE A 196 22.07 15.20 -10.44
N ASP A 197 22.03 14.56 -9.29
CA ASP A 197 20.85 14.55 -8.39
C ASP A 197 20.52 15.96 -7.86
N ASP A 198 21.52 16.79 -7.59
CA ASP A 198 21.31 18.19 -7.20
C ASP A 198 20.73 19.01 -8.35
N ALA A 199 21.23 18.77 -9.58
CA ALA A 199 20.73 19.45 -10.79
C ALA A 199 19.26 19.09 -11.08
N GLU A 200 18.90 17.81 -10.94
CA GLU A 200 17.52 17.35 -11.09
C GLU A 200 16.59 17.98 -10.05
N ARG A 201 17.02 18.01 -8.78
CA ARG A 201 16.27 18.66 -7.70
C ARG A 201 16.06 20.15 -7.96
N MET A 202 17.13 20.87 -8.32
CA MET A 202 17.04 22.29 -8.63
C MET A 202 16.14 22.56 -9.85
N ALA A 203 16.18 21.69 -10.85
CA ALA A 203 15.29 21.79 -12.01
C ALA A 203 13.82 21.61 -11.59
N LEU A 204 13.50 20.63 -10.73
CA LEU A 204 12.16 20.46 -10.20
C LEU A 204 11.68 21.68 -9.41
N GLU A 205 12.53 22.25 -8.52
CA GLU A 205 12.19 23.45 -7.75
C GLU A 205 11.90 24.68 -8.64
N LEU A 206 12.51 24.75 -9.81
CA LEU A 206 12.27 25.83 -10.78
C LEU A 206 11.02 25.58 -11.63
N LEU A 207 10.76 24.34 -12.00
CA LEU A 207 9.68 23.96 -12.95
C LEU A 207 8.36 23.68 -12.27
N ALA A 208 8.36 23.40 -10.98
CA ALA A 208 7.18 23.07 -10.22
C ALA A 208 6.79 24.18 -9.26
N GLU A 209 5.50 24.29 -9.00
CA GLU A 209 4.92 25.05 -7.90
C GLU A 209 3.85 24.22 -7.21
N LEU A 210 3.55 24.55 -5.97
CA LEU A 210 2.50 23.86 -5.22
C LEU A 210 1.19 24.64 -5.28
N SER A 211 0.11 23.95 -5.60
CA SER A 211 -1.23 24.51 -5.49
C SER A 211 -1.58 24.73 -4.00
N PRO A 212 -2.63 25.54 -3.71
CA PRO A 212 -3.14 25.68 -2.34
C PRO A 212 -3.53 24.33 -1.68
N GLU A 213 -3.89 23.34 -2.49
CA GLU A 213 -4.24 21.98 -2.06
C GLU A 213 -3.02 21.07 -1.89
N GLY A 214 -1.80 21.58 -2.15
CA GLY A 214 -0.55 20.82 -2.02
C GLY A 214 -0.21 19.93 -3.21
N THR A 215 -0.93 20.05 -4.34
CA THR A 215 -0.61 19.31 -5.56
C THR A 215 0.49 20.01 -6.36
N ILE A 216 1.39 19.22 -6.95
CA ILE A 216 2.46 19.71 -7.81
C ILE A 216 1.87 20.13 -9.16
N GLN A 217 2.15 21.35 -9.59
CA GLN A 217 1.72 21.88 -10.89
C GLN A 217 2.85 22.65 -11.58
N PRO A 218 2.78 22.83 -12.92
CA PRO A 218 3.79 23.57 -13.66
C PRO A 218 3.91 25.02 -13.19
N SER A 219 5.12 25.49 -12.89
CA SER A 219 5.43 26.88 -12.57
C SER A 219 5.23 27.80 -13.77
N ALA A 220 5.33 29.10 -13.56
CA ALA A 220 5.32 30.08 -14.64
C ALA A 220 6.42 29.80 -15.68
N LEU A 221 7.62 29.44 -15.23
CA LEU A 221 8.74 29.06 -16.11
C LEU A 221 8.41 27.79 -16.91
N ALA A 222 7.85 26.78 -16.26
CA ALA A 222 7.45 25.55 -16.96
C ALA A 222 6.42 25.83 -18.04
N LYS A 223 5.43 26.70 -17.76
CA LYS A 223 4.41 27.12 -18.74
C LYS A 223 5.02 27.88 -19.94
N GLU A 224 6.02 28.71 -19.71
CA GLU A 224 6.77 29.37 -20.80
C GLU A 224 7.50 28.34 -21.65
N LEU A 225 8.17 27.36 -21.03
CA LEU A 225 8.88 26.30 -21.76
C LEU A 225 7.90 25.39 -22.52
N GLN A 226 6.74 25.07 -21.93
CA GLN A 226 5.65 24.35 -22.62
C GLN A 226 5.15 25.10 -23.86
N ALA A 227 5.12 26.43 -23.83
CA ALA A 227 4.73 27.24 -24.98
C ALA A 227 5.82 27.30 -26.05
N TYR A 228 7.08 27.24 -25.64
CA TYR A 228 8.25 27.30 -26.52
C TYR A 228 8.50 25.97 -27.23
N TYR A 229 8.49 24.85 -26.53
CA TYR A 229 8.76 23.54 -27.12
C TYR A 229 7.50 22.98 -27.77
N GLN A 230 7.60 22.63 -29.07
CA GLN A 230 6.50 22.01 -29.81
C GLN A 230 6.50 20.49 -29.69
N LEU A 231 7.67 19.90 -29.49
CA LEU A 231 7.86 18.45 -29.39
C LEU A 231 8.98 18.18 -28.40
N ILE A 232 8.73 17.27 -27.47
CA ILE A 232 9.70 16.70 -26.54
C ILE A 232 9.83 15.21 -26.88
N MET A 233 11.02 14.76 -27.16
CA MET A 233 11.34 13.36 -27.42
C MET A 233 12.35 12.89 -26.39
N ILE A 234 12.05 11.78 -25.72
CA ILE A 234 12.90 11.20 -24.68
C ILE A 234 13.38 9.86 -25.20
N ASP A 235 14.69 9.70 -25.28
CA ASP A 235 15.33 8.43 -25.60
C ASP A 235 15.58 7.66 -24.30
N GLU A 236 15.57 6.33 -24.37
CA GLU A 236 15.80 5.41 -23.24
C GLU A 236 14.94 5.73 -22.00
N TYR A 237 13.66 6.09 -22.22
CA TYR A 237 12.73 6.49 -21.14
C TYR A 237 12.63 5.45 -20.00
N GLN A 238 12.83 4.16 -20.29
CA GLN A 238 12.84 3.09 -19.28
C GLN A 238 13.96 3.24 -18.24
N ASP A 239 15.02 3.99 -18.55
CA ASP A 239 16.15 4.25 -17.64
C ASP A 239 15.96 5.53 -16.80
N SER A 240 14.84 6.24 -17.01
CA SER A 240 14.52 7.48 -16.28
C SER A 240 14.17 7.17 -14.82
N ASN A 241 14.65 8.03 -13.93
CA ASN A 241 14.22 8.02 -12.54
C ASN A 241 12.94 8.87 -12.32
N ASN A 242 12.33 8.77 -11.15
CA ASN A 242 11.07 9.48 -10.82
C ASN A 242 11.20 11.01 -10.96
N LYS A 243 12.34 11.61 -10.59
CA LYS A 243 12.55 13.07 -10.70
C LYS A 243 12.60 13.51 -12.16
N GLN A 244 13.28 12.75 -13.03
CA GLN A 244 13.32 13.00 -14.45
C GLN A 244 11.94 12.88 -15.07
N ASP A 245 11.17 11.87 -14.68
CA ASP A 245 9.80 11.68 -15.12
C ASP A 245 8.91 12.87 -14.73
N ASP A 246 9.03 13.36 -13.50
CA ASP A 246 8.31 14.55 -13.04
C ASP A 246 8.72 15.82 -13.80
N ILE A 247 10.01 15.99 -14.10
CA ILE A 247 10.49 17.08 -14.99
C ILE A 247 9.83 16.98 -16.36
N PHE A 248 9.78 15.79 -16.94
CA PHE A 248 9.18 15.58 -18.27
C PHE A 248 7.68 15.87 -18.26
N LYS A 249 6.97 15.45 -17.23
CA LYS A 249 5.54 15.76 -17.04
C LYS A 249 5.30 17.27 -16.91
N LEU A 250 6.12 17.95 -16.12
CA LEU A 250 6.02 19.41 -15.92
C LEU A 250 6.30 20.20 -17.20
N LEU A 251 7.14 19.70 -18.08
CA LEU A 251 7.44 20.31 -19.39
C LEU A 251 6.45 19.90 -20.48
N SER A 252 5.69 18.84 -20.29
CA SER A 252 4.68 18.39 -21.25
C SER A 252 3.40 19.21 -21.16
N ARG A 253 2.80 19.53 -22.31
CA ARG A 253 1.46 20.18 -22.37
C ARG A 253 0.33 19.26 -21.93
N ASN A 254 0.55 17.95 -22.01
CA ASN A 254 -0.35 16.92 -21.54
C ASN A 254 0.13 16.47 -20.14
N CYS A 255 0.08 17.36 -19.17
CA CYS A 255 0.18 16.92 -17.77
C CYS A 255 -0.92 15.90 -17.55
N ILE A 256 -0.56 14.62 -17.51
CA ILE A 256 -1.45 13.56 -17.05
C ILE A 256 -1.66 13.90 -15.59
N GLU A 257 -2.92 14.21 -15.20
CA GLU A 257 -3.27 14.30 -13.79
C GLU A 257 -2.73 13.03 -13.11
N PRO A 258 -2.07 13.15 -11.94
CA PRO A 258 -1.63 11.96 -11.23
C PRO A 258 -2.86 11.10 -11.01
N GLU A 259 -2.84 9.88 -11.55
CA GLU A 259 -3.87 8.89 -11.24
C GLU A 259 -3.90 8.77 -9.71
N THR A 260 -4.97 9.30 -9.13
CA THR A 260 -5.30 9.06 -7.73
C THR A 260 -5.59 7.57 -7.61
N GLY A 261 -4.54 6.78 -7.35
CA GLY A 261 -4.58 5.36 -7.10
C GLY A 261 -4.98 5.03 -5.67
#